data_56391d069169ad1283083a86188dc708
#
_entry.id   56391d069169ad1283083a86188dc708
#
_cell.length_a   1.000
_cell.length_b   1.000
_cell.length_c   1.000
_cell.angle_alpha   90.00
_cell.angle_beta   90.00
_cell.angle_gamma   90.00
#
_symmetry.space_group_name_H-M   'P 1'
#
loop_
_entity.id
_entity.type
_entity.pdbx_description
1 polymer ?
#
loop_
_entity_poly.entity_id
_entity_poly.type
_entity_poly.pdbx_seq_one_letter_code
_entity_poly.pdbx_strand_id
1 'polypeptide(L)'
;MHENFFHTLKVYYEDTDAGGVVYYANYLKFLERARTEALHSIGFSNQKVKKDFGSLIIVKACNIEYKKPASLEDELTIRSFVKSITKTSFFMNQIITKGDDTIVEAQVHLVFVNDLGKPVKIPVSYTHLRAHETVDY
;
A
#
# COMPACT_ATOMS: atom_id res chain seq x y z
N MET A 1 -9.88 9.54 -12.50
CA MET A 1 -8.61 10.12 -12.07
C MET A 1 -8.23 9.58 -10.70
N HIS A 2 -6.99 9.18 -10.54
CA HIS A 2 -6.49 8.66 -9.26
C HIS A 2 -6.21 9.80 -8.30
N GLU A 3 -6.58 9.63 -7.05
CA GLU A 3 -5.98 10.42 -5.99
C GLU A 3 -4.70 9.72 -5.54
N ASN A 4 -3.60 10.43 -5.58
CA ASN A 4 -2.30 9.92 -5.19
C ASN A 4 -1.99 10.27 -3.74
N PHE A 5 -1.45 9.29 -3.02
CA PHE A 5 -0.93 9.46 -1.67
C PHE A 5 0.58 9.31 -1.74
N PHE A 6 1.28 10.24 -1.13
CA PHE A 6 2.75 10.26 -1.16
C PHE A 6 3.31 10.03 0.24
N HIS A 7 4.29 9.17 0.31
CA HIS A 7 5.02 8.88 1.55
C HIS A 7 6.51 8.92 1.23
N THR A 8 7.29 9.65 2.01
CA THR A 8 8.73 9.74 1.80
C THR A 8 9.47 9.08 2.95
N LEU A 9 10.61 8.50 2.64
CA LEU A 9 11.47 7.89 3.66
C LEU A 9 12.93 8.00 3.23
N LYS A 10 13.81 7.86 4.20
CA LYS A 10 15.24 7.72 3.97
C LYS A 10 15.64 6.27 4.24
N VAL A 11 16.56 5.75 3.43
CA VAL A 11 17.10 4.41 3.65
C VAL A 11 18.13 4.49 4.78
N TYR A 12 17.91 3.74 5.85
CA TYR A 12 18.81 3.66 6.99
C TYR A 12 19.68 2.41 6.91
N TYR A 13 20.69 2.38 7.77
CA TYR A 13 21.64 1.28 7.81
C TYR A 13 20.94 -0.07 7.98
N GLU A 14 19.94 -0.12 8.86
CA GLU A 14 19.18 -1.37 9.12
C GLU A 14 18.40 -1.87 7.92
N ASP A 15 18.18 -1.02 6.92
CA ASP A 15 17.43 -1.40 5.73
C ASP A 15 18.31 -2.07 4.66
N THR A 16 19.63 -1.99 4.83
CA THR A 16 20.59 -2.42 3.81
C THR A 16 21.22 -3.76 4.15
N ASP A 17 21.70 -4.43 3.09
CA ASP A 17 22.50 -5.63 3.23
C ASP A 17 24.01 -5.28 3.26
N ALA A 18 24.86 -6.30 3.22
CA ALA A 18 26.31 -6.12 3.28
C ALA A 18 26.86 -5.34 2.06
N GLY A 19 26.10 -5.31 0.98
CA GLY A 19 26.48 -4.57 -0.24
C GLY A 19 26.08 -3.11 -0.23
N GLY A 20 25.42 -2.65 0.83
CA GLY A 20 24.99 -1.24 0.95
C GLY A 20 23.71 -0.90 0.17
N VAL A 21 23.03 -1.88 -0.38
CA VAL A 21 21.74 -1.70 -1.04
C VAL A 21 20.62 -2.22 -0.17
N VAL A 22 19.42 -1.70 -0.38
CA VAL A 22 18.24 -2.16 0.36
C VAL A 22 18.04 -3.66 0.15
N TYR A 23 17.97 -4.40 1.27
CA TYR A 23 17.60 -5.80 1.20
C TYR A 23 16.18 -5.91 0.66
N TYR A 24 15.98 -6.75 -0.37
CA TYR A 24 14.74 -6.70 -1.14
C TYR A 24 13.46 -6.90 -0.31
N ALA A 25 13.51 -7.69 0.77
CA ALA A 25 12.36 -7.90 1.63
C ALA A 25 11.93 -6.62 2.36
N ASN A 26 12.83 -5.66 2.54
CA ASN A 26 12.51 -4.39 3.22
C ASN A 26 11.60 -3.49 2.39
N TYR A 27 11.58 -3.66 1.07
CA TYR A 27 10.63 -2.92 0.24
C TYR A 27 9.18 -3.22 0.62
N LEU A 28 8.89 -4.44 1.07
CA LEU A 28 7.55 -4.81 1.55
C LEU A 28 7.16 -3.99 2.77
N LYS A 29 8.12 -3.71 3.67
CA LYS A 29 7.87 -2.84 4.83
C LYS A 29 7.60 -1.41 4.40
N PHE A 30 8.36 -0.90 3.45
CA PHE A 30 8.17 0.46 2.94
C PHE A 30 6.79 0.61 2.31
N LEU A 31 6.38 -0.37 1.51
CA LEU A 31 5.07 -0.38 0.87
C LEU A 31 3.95 -0.47 1.89
N GLU A 32 4.09 -1.30 2.91
CA GLU A 32 3.10 -1.46 3.97
C GLU A 32 2.91 -0.17 4.75
N ARG A 33 3.99 0.51 5.14
CA ARG A 33 3.90 1.79 5.84
C ARG A 33 3.23 2.85 4.99
N ALA A 34 3.58 2.91 3.71
CA ALA A 34 2.96 3.87 2.79
C ALA A 34 1.46 3.62 2.63
N ARG A 35 1.03 2.34 2.52
CA ARG A 35 -0.39 1.99 2.46
C ARG A 35 -1.12 2.40 3.74
N THR A 36 -0.51 2.11 4.88
CA THR A 36 -1.10 2.44 6.18
C THR A 36 -1.35 3.93 6.30
N GLU A 37 -0.34 4.75 5.94
CA GLU A 37 -0.49 6.20 5.99
C GLU A 37 -1.54 6.70 4.99
N ALA A 38 -1.56 6.13 3.79
CA ALA A 38 -2.55 6.49 2.78
C ALA A 38 -3.97 6.20 3.26
N LEU A 39 -4.20 5.02 3.81
CA LEU A 39 -5.52 4.63 4.29
C LEU A 39 -5.93 5.42 5.53
N HIS A 40 -5.01 5.70 6.43
CA HIS A 40 -5.28 6.55 7.60
C HIS A 40 -5.72 7.96 7.17
N SER A 41 -5.12 8.49 6.11
CA SER A 41 -5.46 9.84 5.63
C SER A 41 -6.90 9.98 5.16
N ILE A 42 -7.55 8.88 4.81
CA ILE A 42 -8.96 8.86 4.38
C ILE A 42 -9.86 8.14 5.38
N GLY A 43 -9.40 7.97 6.61
CA GLY A 43 -10.23 7.45 7.70
C GLY A 43 -10.21 5.94 7.89
N PHE A 44 -9.36 5.20 7.17
CA PHE A 44 -9.24 3.75 7.31
C PHE A 44 -8.12 3.40 8.29
N SER A 45 -8.42 2.59 9.30
CA SER A 45 -7.40 1.91 10.10
C SER A 45 -7.95 0.55 10.48
N ASN A 46 -7.06 -0.44 10.64
CA ASN A 46 -7.50 -1.78 11.04
C ASN A 46 -8.15 -1.76 12.42
N GLN A 47 -7.66 -0.93 13.34
CA GLN A 47 -8.27 -0.81 14.66
C GLN A 47 -9.71 -0.29 14.58
N LYS A 48 -9.95 0.74 13.79
CA LYS A 48 -11.27 1.31 13.62
C LYS A 48 -12.21 0.36 12.90
N VAL A 49 -11.75 -0.29 11.85
CA VAL A 49 -12.55 -1.26 11.10
C VAL A 49 -12.94 -2.43 12.00
N LYS A 50 -12.01 -2.92 12.82
CA LYS A 50 -12.27 -3.98 13.79
C LYS A 50 -13.30 -3.56 14.82
N LYS A 51 -13.12 -2.38 15.39
CA LYS A 51 -14.00 -1.84 16.42
C LYS A 51 -15.43 -1.63 15.91
N ASP A 52 -15.56 -1.03 14.72
CA ASP A 52 -16.86 -0.61 14.20
C ASP A 52 -17.60 -1.75 13.49
N PHE A 53 -16.88 -2.68 12.86
CA PHE A 53 -17.48 -3.68 11.97
C PHE A 53 -17.04 -5.11 12.24
N GLY A 54 -16.10 -5.33 13.15
CA GLY A 54 -15.56 -6.65 13.40
C GLY A 54 -14.76 -7.23 12.24
N SER A 55 -14.27 -6.38 11.36
CA SER A 55 -13.54 -6.78 10.16
C SER A 55 -12.08 -6.37 10.24
N LEU A 56 -11.25 -6.96 9.39
CA LEU A 56 -9.85 -6.60 9.21
C LEU A 56 -9.58 -6.45 7.73
N ILE A 57 -8.62 -5.60 7.42
CA ILE A 57 -8.09 -5.47 6.06
C ILE A 57 -6.79 -6.25 6.01
N ILE A 58 -6.72 -7.25 5.14
CA ILE A 58 -5.53 -8.08 5.00
C ILE A 58 -5.01 -8.05 3.56
N VAL A 59 -3.72 -8.34 3.40
CA VAL A 59 -3.12 -8.49 2.07
C VAL A 59 -3.39 -9.91 1.59
N LYS A 60 -4.09 -10.04 0.47
CA LYS A 60 -4.35 -11.32 -0.17
C LYS A 60 -3.23 -11.68 -1.14
N ALA A 61 -2.73 -10.70 -1.86
CA ALA A 61 -1.68 -10.90 -2.86
C ALA A 61 -0.88 -9.62 -3.05
N CYS A 62 0.38 -9.79 -3.38
CA CYS A 62 1.25 -8.67 -3.72
C CYS A 62 2.09 -9.08 -4.92
N ASN A 63 2.00 -8.29 -5.99
CA ASN A 63 2.82 -8.47 -7.19
C ASN A 63 3.81 -7.33 -7.23
N ILE A 64 5.10 -7.65 -7.17
CA ILE A 64 6.14 -6.64 -7.03
C ILE A 64 7.23 -6.85 -8.08
N GLU A 65 7.65 -5.76 -8.71
CA GLU A 65 8.78 -5.75 -9.64
C GLU A 65 9.88 -4.84 -9.11
N TYR A 66 11.07 -5.38 -9.03
CA TYR A 66 12.26 -4.64 -8.61
C TYR A 66 12.98 -4.14 -9.85
N LYS A 67 12.93 -2.82 -10.07
CA LYS A 67 13.49 -2.21 -11.28
C LYS A 67 14.94 -1.81 -11.11
N LYS A 68 15.27 -1.15 -9.99
CA LYS A 68 16.60 -0.66 -9.66
C LYS A 68 16.82 -0.76 -8.16
N PRO A 69 18.07 -0.96 -7.71
CA PRO A 69 18.34 -0.98 -6.27
C PRO A 69 18.33 0.43 -5.69
N ALA A 70 17.89 0.55 -4.44
CA ALA A 70 18.10 1.73 -3.63
C ALA A 70 19.24 1.46 -2.67
N SER A 71 19.94 2.52 -2.27
CA SER A 71 21.16 2.44 -1.46
C SER A 71 21.02 3.21 -0.16
N LEU A 72 21.98 2.99 0.75
CA LEU A 72 22.07 3.68 2.01
C LEU A 72 21.94 5.19 1.82
N GLU A 73 21.13 5.82 2.66
CA GLU A 73 20.88 7.26 2.70
C GLU A 73 20.08 7.82 1.51
N ASP A 74 19.67 6.99 0.58
CA ASP A 74 18.77 7.43 -0.48
C ASP A 74 17.44 7.89 0.10
N GLU A 75 16.89 8.94 -0.50
CA GLU A 75 15.53 9.38 -0.19
C GLU A 75 14.58 8.81 -1.22
N LEU A 76 13.57 8.11 -0.73
CA LEU A 76 12.59 7.43 -1.57
C LEU A 76 11.21 8.06 -1.39
N THR A 77 10.48 8.15 -2.49
CA THR A 77 9.08 8.57 -2.49
C THR A 77 8.23 7.41 -2.92
N ILE A 78 7.16 7.13 -2.18
CA ILE A 78 6.22 6.08 -2.52
C ILE A 78 4.90 6.73 -2.88
N ARG A 79 4.46 6.53 -4.11
CA ARG A 79 3.17 6.99 -4.59
C ARG A 79 2.21 5.82 -4.56
N SER A 80 1.12 5.98 -3.84
CA SER A 80 0.09 4.94 -3.67
C SER A 80 -1.25 5.47 -4.17
N PHE A 81 -2.02 4.63 -4.84
CA PHE A 81 -3.38 4.98 -5.27
C PHE A 81 -4.22 3.72 -5.40
N VAL A 82 -5.54 3.89 -5.20
CA VAL A 82 -6.50 2.80 -5.39
C VAL A 82 -6.79 2.68 -6.88
N LYS A 83 -6.50 1.52 -7.45
CA LYS A 83 -6.71 1.27 -8.86
C LYS A 83 -8.13 0.81 -9.17
N SER A 84 -8.64 -0.10 -8.36
CA SER A 84 -9.97 -0.66 -8.55
C SER A 84 -10.52 -1.21 -7.25
N ILE A 85 -11.83 -1.42 -7.19
CA ILE A 85 -12.51 -1.87 -5.99
C ILE A 85 -13.58 -2.90 -6.38
N THR A 86 -13.73 -3.93 -5.54
CA THR A 86 -14.79 -4.92 -5.65
C THR A 86 -15.74 -4.77 -4.46
N LYS A 87 -16.68 -5.70 -4.28
CA LYS A 87 -17.57 -5.69 -3.11
C LYS A 87 -16.83 -5.94 -1.81
N THR A 88 -15.76 -6.72 -1.85
CA THR A 88 -15.07 -7.19 -0.64
C THR A 88 -13.60 -6.78 -0.59
N SER A 89 -13.06 -6.22 -1.68
CA SER A 89 -11.61 -5.99 -1.81
C SER A 89 -11.31 -4.78 -2.65
N PHE A 90 -10.04 -4.38 -2.65
CA PHE A 90 -9.57 -3.31 -3.52
C PHE A 90 -8.10 -3.57 -3.89
N PHE A 91 -7.70 -2.96 -5.00
CA PHE A 91 -6.33 -3.04 -5.50
C PHE A 91 -5.67 -1.68 -5.35
N MET A 92 -4.47 -1.66 -4.80
CA MET A 92 -3.64 -0.46 -4.74
C MET A 92 -2.41 -0.66 -5.60
N ASN A 93 -2.07 0.35 -6.38
CA ASN A 93 -0.77 0.42 -7.03
C ASN A 93 0.15 1.30 -6.20
N GLN A 94 1.39 0.86 -6.08
CA GLN A 94 2.41 1.58 -5.32
C GLN A 94 3.69 1.61 -6.12
N ILE A 95 4.29 2.79 -6.26
CA ILE A 95 5.50 3.00 -7.02
C ILE A 95 6.51 3.70 -6.12
N ILE A 96 7.69 3.08 -5.96
CA ILE A 96 8.80 3.67 -5.21
C ILE A 96 9.76 4.29 -6.21
N THR A 97 10.06 5.57 -6.01
CA THR A 97 11.00 6.31 -6.86
C THR A 97 12.10 6.95 -6.04
N LYS A 98 13.25 7.13 -6.69
CA LYS A 98 14.34 7.97 -6.21
C LYS A 98 14.56 9.02 -7.31
N GLY A 99 14.13 10.26 -7.05
CA GLY A 99 14.09 11.27 -8.11
C GLY A 99 13.24 10.78 -9.29
N ASP A 100 13.81 10.73 -10.47
CA ASP A 100 13.13 10.27 -11.68
C ASP A 100 13.26 8.76 -11.91
N ASP A 101 14.03 8.07 -11.08
CA ASP A 101 14.24 6.63 -11.24
C ASP A 101 13.16 5.83 -10.52
N THR A 102 12.53 4.91 -11.24
CA THR A 102 11.63 3.94 -10.64
C THR A 102 12.43 2.80 -10.03
N ILE A 103 12.26 2.60 -8.73
CA ILE A 103 12.95 1.56 -7.97
C ILE A 103 12.10 0.30 -7.92
N VAL A 104 10.82 0.45 -7.56
CA VAL A 104 9.89 -0.67 -7.38
C VAL A 104 8.52 -0.28 -7.93
N GLU A 105 7.85 -1.23 -8.58
CA GLU A 105 6.43 -1.12 -8.91
C GLU A 105 5.70 -2.29 -8.27
N ALA A 106 4.59 -2.03 -7.61
CA ALA A 106 3.83 -3.06 -6.92
C ALA A 106 2.33 -2.87 -7.12
N GLN A 107 1.62 -3.99 -7.18
CA GLN A 107 0.17 -4.02 -7.09
C GLN A 107 -0.20 -4.91 -5.91
N VAL A 108 -1.02 -4.38 -5.01
CA VAL A 108 -1.39 -5.06 -3.77
C VAL A 108 -2.90 -5.26 -3.77
N HIS A 109 -3.32 -6.49 -3.50
CA HIS A 109 -4.74 -6.84 -3.38
C HIS A 109 -5.07 -6.96 -1.89
N LEU A 110 -5.96 -6.09 -1.42
CA LEU A 110 -6.37 -6.03 -0.02
C LEU A 110 -7.83 -6.43 0.09
N VAL A 111 -8.15 -7.22 1.12
CA VAL A 111 -9.48 -7.82 1.30
C VAL A 111 -9.98 -7.53 2.71
N PHE A 112 -11.26 -7.17 2.81
CA PHE A 112 -11.95 -7.11 4.10
C PHE A 112 -12.37 -8.51 4.50
N VAL A 113 -11.98 -8.97 5.69
CA VAL A 113 -12.31 -10.31 6.18
C VAL A 113 -12.92 -10.22 7.59
N ASN A 114 -13.69 -11.24 7.95
CA ASN A 114 -14.22 -11.39 9.31
C ASN A 114 -13.23 -12.17 10.20
N ASP A 115 -13.65 -12.48 11.43
CA ASP A 115 -12.82 -13.21 12.40
C ASP A 115 -12.40 -14.62 11.92
N LEU A 116 -13.15 -15.17 10.98
CA LEU A 116 -12.85 -16.50 10.41
C LEU A 116 -11.99 -16.40 9.17
N GLY A 117 -11.55 -15.20 8.81
CA GLY A 117 -10.74 -14.99 7.61
C GLY A 117 -11.52 -15.02 6.31
N LYS A 118 -12.83 -14.95 6.37
CA LYS A 118 -13.69 -14.98 5.17
C LYS A 118 -13.94 -13.57 4.65
N PRO A 119 -13.93 -13.37 3.32
CA PRO A 119 -14.22 -12.06 2.73
C PRO A 119 -15.61 -11.56 3.14
N VAL A 120 -15.67 -10.28 3.48
CA VAL A 120 -16.93 -9.60 3.81
C VAL A 120 -17.02 -8.32 3.00
N LYS A 121 -18.24 -7.81 2.85
CA LYS A 121 -18.47 -6.55 2.12
C LYS A 121 -17.69 -5.40 2.77
N ILE A 122 -17.16 -4.54 1.94
CA ILE A 122 -16.60 -3.27 2.40
C ILE A 122 -17.74 -2.48 3.04
N PRO A 123 -17.57 -2.02 4.29
CA PRO A 123 -18.63 -1.29 4.99
C PRO A 123 -19.09 -0.05 4.24
N VAL A 124 -20.37 0.23 4.29
CA VAL A 124 -20.97 1.38 3.58
C VAL A 124 -20.33 2.70 3.99
N SER A 125 -19.95 2.83 5.26
CA SER A 125 -19.30 4.06 5.75
C SER A 125 -17.93 4.29 5.12
N TYR A 126 -17.37 3.32 4.42
CA TYR A 126 -16.10 3.46 3.70
C TYR A 126 -16.29 3.57 2.19
N THR A 127 -17.49 3.90 1.74
CA THR A 127 -17.77 4.07 0.31
C THR A 127 -16.96 5.18 -0.32
N HIS A 128 -16.44 6.12 0.46
CA HIS A 128 -15.54 7.16 -0.05
C HIS A 128 -14.24 6.58 -0.64
N LEU A 129 -13.92 5.32 -0.35
CA LEU A 129 -12.81 4.63 -1.00
C LEU A 129 -13.01 4.58 -2.52
N ARG A 130 -14.26 4.50 -2.97
CA ARG A 130 -14.59 4.51 -4.39
C ARG A 130 -14.28 5.82 -5.07
N ALA A 131 -14.23 6.93 -4.34
CA ALA A 131 -13.85 8.23 -4.89
C ALA A 131 -12.40 8.28 -5.32
N HIS A 132 -11.58 7.34 -4.85
CA HIS A 132 -10.16 7.25 -5.19
C HIS A 132 -9.90 6.21 -6.29
N GLU A 133 -10.94 5.51 -6.73
CA GLU A 133 -10.87 4.50 -7.77
C GLU A 133 -10.75 5.17 -9.15
N THR A 134 -9.89 4.57 -10.01
CA THR A 134 -9.87 4.93 -11.42
C THR A 134 -11.12 4.37 -12.07
N VAL A 135 -11.86 5.23 -12.74
CA VAL A 135 -13.06 4.82 -13.44
C VAL A 135 -12.82 4.99 -14.94
N ASP A 136 -12.85 3.89 -15.66
CA ASP A 136 -12.81 3.85 -17.12
C ASP A 136 -14.23 3.69 -17.65
N TYR A 137 -14.72 4.72 -18.21
CA TYR A 137 -16.02 4.69 -18.86
C TYR A 137 -15.85 4.57 -20.38
#